data_67e90d737404f76afab0ca0aa2103131
#
_entry.id   67e90d737404f76afab0ca0aa2103131
#
_cell.length_a   1.000
_cell.length_b   1.000
_cell.length_c   1.000
_cell.angle_alpha   90.00
_cell.angle_beta   90.00
_cell.angle_gamma   90.00
#
_symmetry.space_group_name_H-M   'P 1'
#
loop_
_entity.id
_entity.type
_entity.pdbx_description
1 polymer ?
#
loop_
_entity_poly.entity_id
_entity_poly.type
_entity_poly.pdbx_seq_one_letter_code
_entity_poly.pdbx_strand_id
1 'polypeptide(L)'
;MPDPAKLELLTRTPGESGFQVHEVESSQAHLLFKPKRLPESEWELTAQPRGPDGSRNYTLRSFRRDRYLLLSPKENFLWELFDGSHSLTEIGKAFHFQFGAFDYGVIRQFLAKLYHAGLLEEIAAASDFHRSRPDKRRRWWTRAVNSLLSFPSRLSFKLVHADRYCALLFNRGGFLLFHPIAFWASMILTAIALFAVTRLAPQAREISLRLAAWPLLVTTIIISLLPIVSMLHVLVHALACKSYGRKVREMGFFLLQGIVPTFYADVTDIFMASRRARVIVDLAGPMVEVVLGSLAFICAYWSTPGLGQSLFFGAGILLWESAVINLYPFSFLELDGYNILADLLAMPTLRRQALALYPTLPRRFRAGEMLRRSEWILLGYLGLCLVSVFVYLVTHLDVIGIEISDWRFTG
;
A
#
# COMPACT_ATOMS: atom_id res chain seq x y z
N MET A 1 12.75 -12.99 -49.13
CA MET A 1 12.84 -12.23 -47.86
C MET A 1 11.98 -11.00 -48.04
N PRO A 2 11.00 -10.71 -47.20
CA PRO A 2 10.23 -9.48 -47.32
C PRO A 2 11.16 -8.30 -46.98
N ASP A 3 11.08 -7.24 -47.78
CA ASP A 3 11.80 -5.98 -47.58
C ASP A 3 11.57 -5.44 -46.17
N PRO A 4 12.62 -4.98 -45.43
CA PRO A 4 12.46 -4.37 -44.17
C PRO A 4 11.60 -3.11 -44.32
N ALA A 5 10.48 -3.03 -43.56
CA ALA A 5 9.60 -1.91 -43.60
C ALA A 5 10.39 -0.64 -43.19
N LYS A 6 10.54 0.27 -44.14
CA LYS A 6 11.15 1.59 -43.93
C LYS A 6 10.20 2.44 -43.11
N LEU A 7 10.69 3.05 -42.05
CA LEU A 7 9.98 4.04 -41.23
C LEU A 7 10.43 5.45 -41.63
N GLU A 8 9.48 6.30 -41.98
CA GLU A 8 9.73 7.71 -42.23
C GLU A 8 9.61 8.47 -40.88
N LEU A 9 10.71 9.03 -40.45
CA LEU A 9 10.77 9.87 -39.23
C LEU A 9 10.62 11.33 -39.66
N LEU A 10 9.46 11.92 -39.31
CA LEU A 10 9.19 13.34 -39.54
C LEU A 10 9.75 14.14 -38.36
N THR A 11 10.83 14.88 -38.56
CA THR A 11 11.39 15.80 -37.56
C THR A 11 11.08 17.24 -37.96
N ARG A 12 10.70 18.06 -36.96
CA ARG A 12 10.51 19.50 -37.12
C ARG A 12 11.51 20.25 -36.27
N THR A 13 12.37 21.02 -36.91
CA THR A 13 13.28 21.92 -36.21
C THR A 13 12.51 23.18 -35.79
N PRO A 14 12.63 23.66 -34.53
CA PRO A 14 11.96 24.90 -34.11
C PRO A 14 12.44 26.08 -34.97
N GLY A 15 11.50 26.72 -35.72
CA GLY A 15 11.79 27.87 -36.58
C GLY A 15 11.73 27.58 -38.08
N GLU A 16 11.65 26.34 -38.54
CA GLU A 16 11.48 26.00 -39.95
C GLU A 16 10.03 25.63 -40.27
N SER A 17 9.53 26.15 -41.40
CA SER A 17 8.22 25.80 -41.94
C SER A 17 8.35 24.58 -42.84
N GLY A 18 8.33 23.37 -42.24
CA GLY A 18 8.37 22.11 -42.93
C GLY A 18 8.78 20.94 -42.04
N PHE A 19 8.49 19.71 -42.49
CA PHE A 19 8.96 18.49 -41.86
C PHE A 19 10.13 17.93 -42.69
N GLN A 20 11.22 17.58 -42.05
CA GLN A 20 12.30 16.79 -42.66
C GLN A 20 11.96 15.32 -42.51
N VAL A 21 11.95 14.61 -43.63
CA VAL A 21 11.70 13.17 -43.68
C VAL A 21 13.05 12.44 -43.64
N HIS A 22 13.28 11.68 -42.59
CA HIS A 22 14.42 10.78 -42.50
C HIS A 22 13.94 9.36 -42.67
N GLU A 23 14.35 8.68 -43.75
CA GLU A 23 14.17 7.24 -43.89
C GLU A 23 15.14 6.51 -42.96
N VAL A 24 14.62 5.78 -41.99
CA VAL A 24 15.42 4.96 -41.07
C VAL A 24 14.86 3.54 -41.09
N GLU A 25 15.74 2.55 -41.18
CA GLU A 25 15.33 1.15 -41.01
C GLU A 25 14.67 0.97 -39.67
N SER A 26 13.51 0.32 -39.62
CA SER A 26 12.63 0.24 -38.44
C SER A 26 13.30 -0.27 -37.15
N SER A 27 14.36 -1.09 -37.31
CA SER A 27 15.17 -1.64 -36.22
C SER A 27 16.17 -0.63 -35.62
N GLN A 28 16.57 0.41 -36.38
CA GLN A 28 17.59 1.38 -35.92
C GLN A 28 16.97 2.67 -35.38
N ALA A 29 15.77 3.04 -35.83
CA ALA A 29 15.08 4.25 -35.38
C ALA A 29 14.90 4.28 -33.84
N HIS A 30 14.61 3.12 -33.26
CA HIS A 30 14.48 3.00 -31.81
C HIS A 30 15.78 3.23 -31.05
N LEU A 31 16.92 2.86 -31.64
CA LEU A 31 18.23 2.95 -31.00
C LEU A 31 18.76 4.39 -30.96
N LEU A 32 18.33 5.23 -31.90
CA LEU A 32 18.70 6.64 -31.98
C LEU A 32 17.80 7.55 -31.16
N PHE A 33 16.69 7.05 -30.62
CA PHE A 33 15.77 7.80 -29.79
C PHE A 33 16.49 8.31 -28.53
N LYS A 34 16.33 9.60 -28.25
CA LYS A 34 16.91 10.29 -27.07
C LYS A 34 15.78 10.64 -26.11
N PRO A 35 15.55 9.83 -25.06
CA PRO A 35 14.51 10.12 -24.09
C PRO A 35 14.86 11.37 -23.29
N LYS A 36 13.90 12.29 -23.14
CA LYS A 36 14.07 13.52 -22.39
C LYS A 36 13.03 13.59 -21.28
N ARG A 37 13.48 13.73 -20.04
CA ARG A 37 12.64 13.95 -18.87
C ARG A 37 12.09 15.36 -18.86
N LEU A 38 10.96 15.56 -18.18
CA LEU A 38 10.40 16.89 -17.94
C LEU A 38 11.35 17.77 -17.14
N PRO A 39 11.17 19.11 -17.18
CA PRO A 39 11.93 20.04 -16.34
C PRO A 39 11.80 19.70 -14.84
N GLU A 40 12.80 20.06 -14.04
CA GLU A 40 12.85 19.78 -12.59
C GLU A 40 11.65 20.39 -11.81
N SER A 41 11.02 21.42 -12.34
CA SER A 41 9.80 22.00 -11.76
C SER A 41 8.57 21.08 -11.83
N GLU A 42 8.59 20.05 -12.69
CA GLU A 42 7.45 19.14 -12.94
C GLU A 42 7.52 17.81 -12.17
N TRP A 43 8.59 17.59 -11.41
CA TRP A 43 8.78 16.37 -10.63
C TRP A 43 9.56 16.59 -9.34
N GLU A 44 9.43 15.67 -8.41
CA GLU A 44 10.19 15.63 -7.16
C GLU A 44 10.77 14.22 -6.99
N LEU A 45 12.06 14.11 -6.65
CA LEU A 45 12.75 12.84 -6.40
C LEU A 45 13.23 12.79 -4.94
N THR A 46 12.83 11.74 -4.22
CA THR A 46 13.23 11.52 -2.82
C THR A 46 13.93 10.19 -2.67
N ALA A 47 15.13 10.21 -2.09
CA ALA A 47 15.89 9.00 -1.78
C ALA A 47 15.28 8.28 -0.56
N GLN A 48 14.99 6.99 -0.71
CA GLN A 48 14.49 6.16 0.37
C GLN A 48 15.64 5.65 1.28
N PRO A 49 15.36 5.17 2.50
CA PRO A 49 16.34 4.52 3.33
C PRO A 49 17.02 3.33 2.62
N ARG A 50 18.26 3.03 2.99
CA ARG A 50 18.97 1.86 2.44
C ARG A 50 18.32 0.58 2.91
N GLY A 51 18.09 -0.34 1.99
CA GLY A 51 17.63 -1.69 2.28
C GLY A 51 18.69 -2.59 2.93
N PRO A 52 18.31 -3.82 3.32
CA PRO A 52 19.22 -4.78 3.97
C PRO A 52 20.45 -5.14 3.14
N ASP A 53 20.38 -5.03 1.81
CA ASP A 53 21.48 -5.28 0.86
C ASP A 53 22.31 -4.01 0.57
N GLY A 54 22.10 -2.92 1.30
CA GLY A 54 22.75 -1.64 1.07
C GLY A 54 22.22 -0.88 -0.15
N SER A 55 21.32 -1.44 -0.94
CA SER A 55 20.68 -0.78 -2.08
C SER A 55 19.75 0.34 -1.60
N ARG A 56 19.62 1.40 -2.40
CA ARG A 56 18.73 2.52 -2.10
C ARG A 56 17.70 2.67 -3.20
N ASN A 57 16.43 2.63 -2.84
CA ASN A 57 15.32 2.96 -3.73
C ASN A 57 15.06 4.47 -3.72
N TYR A 58 14.31 4.94 -4.70
CA TYR A 58 13.93 6.34 -4.84
C TYR A 58 12.44 6.43 -5.13
N THR A 59 11.79 7.45 -4.59
CA THR A 59 10.40 7.77 -4.96
C THR A 59 10.40 9.00 -5.85
N LEU A 60 9.85 8.86 -7.04
CA LEU A 60 9.70 9.91 -8.04
C LEU A 60 8.23 10.30 -8.13
N ARG A 61 7.93 11.59 -7.91
CA ARG A 61 6.60 12.17 -8.04
C ARG A 61 6.50 12.99 -9.31
N SER A 62 5.45 12.77 -10.09
CA SER A 62 5.07 13.64 -11.21
C SER A 62 4.03 14.65 -10.74
N PHE A 63 4.30 15.95 -10.88
CA PHE A 63 3.30 16.99 -10.57
C PHE A 63 2.22 17.08 -11.66
N ARG A 64 2.59 16.77 -12.93
CA ARG A 64 1.69 16.85 -14.08
C ARG A 64 0.52 15.88 -14.00
N ARG A 65 0.77 14.63 -13.58
CA ARG A 65 -0.25 13.56 -13.45
C ARG A 65 -0.52 13.16 -12.00
N ASP A 66 0.13 13.82 -11.04
CA ASP A 66 0.07 13.50 -9.60
C ASP A 66 0.24 12.00 -9.34
N ARG A 67 1.30 11.41 -9.94
CA ARG A 67 1.64 9.99 -9.82
C ARG A 67 2.98 9.80 -9.15
N TYR A 68 3.08 8.68 -8.44
CA TYR A 68 4.28 8.29 -7.71
C TYR A 68 4.83 7.00 -8.31
N LEU A 69 6.15 6.96 -8.51
CA LEU A 69 6.88 5.80 -8.98
C LEU A 69 7.97 5.46 -7.97
N LEU A 70 8.03 4.19 -7.58
CA LEU A 70 9.17 3.66 -6.85
C LEU A 70 10.21 3.20 -7.87
N LEU A 71 11.40 3.79 -7.80
CA LEU A 71 12.54 3.47 -8.66
C LEU A 71 13.54 2.60 -7.91
N SER A 72 13.95 1.52 -8.52
CA SER A 72 15.12 0.74 -8.10
C SER A 72 16.42 1.52 -8.41
N PRO A 73 17.58 1.14 -7.84
CA PRO A 73 18.87 1.76 -8.17
C PRO A 73 19.15 1.76 -9.68
N LYS A 74 18.78 0.68 -10.38
CA LYS A 74 18.93 0.56 -11.83
C LYS A 74 18.03 1.53 -12.60
N GLU A 75 16.79 1.66 -12.17
CA GLU A 75 15.83 2.60 -12.77
C GLU A 75 16.21 4.06 -12.48
N ASN A 76 16.77 4.35 -11.30
CA ASN A 76 17.28 5.70 -11.00
C ASN A 76 18.49 6.06 -11.87
N PHE A 77 19.42 5.12 -12.09
CA PHE A 77 20.52 5.32 -13.01
C PHE A 77 20.03 5.63 -14.44
N LEU A 78 19.02 4.92 -14.93
CA LEU A 78 18.40 5.21 -16.22
C LEU A 78 17.70 6.58 -16.22
N TRP A 79 17.02 6.95 -15.11
CA TRP A 79 16.37 8.24 -14.96
C TRP A 79 17.34 9.41 -15.11
N GLU A 80 18.54 9.28 -14.57
CA GLU A 80 19.58 10.30 -14.66
C GLU A 80 20.08 10.50 -16.10
N LEU A 81 20.14 9.41 -16.88
CA LEU A 81 20.57 9.42 -18.29
C LEU A 81 19.48 9.90 -19.28
N PHE A 82 18.23 10.05 -18.83
CA PHE A 82 17.14 10.52 -19.69
C PHE A 82 17.10 12.05 -19.77
N ASP A 83 18.21 12.64 -20.15
CA ASP A 83 18.42 14.09 -20.24
C ASP A 83 18.13 14.68 -21.64
N GLY A 84 17.83 13.82 -22.61
CA GLY A 84 17.65 14.19 -24.03
C GLY A 84 18.94 14.29 -24.83
N SER A 85 20.10 14.11 -24.20
CA SER A 85 21.42 14.12 -24.90
C SER A 85 21.84 12.71 -25.33
N HIS A 86 21.53 11.69 -24.54
CA HIS A 86 21.93 10.31 -24.75
C HIS A 86 20.90 9.53 -25.55
N SER A 87 21.36 8.79 -26.58
CA SER A 87 20.54 7.84 -27.33
C SER A 87 20.30 6.55 -26.54
N LEU A 88 19.25 5.79 -26.86
CA LEU A 88 19.01 4.49 -26.22
C LEU A 88 20.17 3.52 -26.34
N THR A 89 20.96 3.61 -27.41
CA THR A 89 22.19 2.83 -27.58
C THR A 89 23.26 3.21 -26.57
N GLU A 90 23.49 4.50 -26.35
CA GLU A 90 24.45 5.02 -25.38
C GLU A 90 24.01 4.69 -23.95
N ILE A 91 22.73 4.88 -23.65
CA ILE A 91 22.12 4.49 -22.37
C ILE A 91 22.28 2.98 -22.13
N GLY A 92 22.03 2.17 -23.14
CA GLY A 92 22.21 0.71 -23.06
C GLY A 92 23.67 0.31 -22.79
N LYS A 93 24.63 0.96 -23.44
CA LYS A 93 26.06 0.75 -23.18
C LYS A 93 26.44 1.17 -21.75
N ALA A 94 26.02 2.35 -21.31
CA ALA A 94 26.27 2.82 -19.94
C ALA A 94 25.68 1.88 -18.89
N PHE A 95 24.44 1.39 -19.13
CA PHE A 95 23.79 0.42 -18.25
C PHE A 95 24.56 -0.91 -18.19
N HIS A 96 25.04 -1.40 -19.34
CA HIS A 96 25.85 -2.62 -19.41
C HIS A 96 27.18 -2.45 -18.63
N PHE A 97 27.88 -1.35 -18.81
CA PHE A 97 29.12 -1.07 -18.07
C PHE A 97 28.90 -1.03 -16.57
N GLN A 98 27.78 -0.45 -16.10
CA GLN A 98 27.49 -0.28 -14.68
C GLN A 98 26.96 -1.57 -14.02
N PHE A 99 26.17 -2.39 -14.71
CA PHE A 99 25.45 -3.51 -14.14
C PHE A 99 25.79 -4.88 -14.72
N GLY A 100 26.71 -4.94 -15.70
CA GLY A 100 27.26 -6.19 -16.26
C GLY A 100 26.30 -6.97 -17.17
N ALA A 101 25.06 -6.51 -17.38
CA ALA A 101 24.10 -7.18 -18.25
C ALA A 101 23.31 -6.14 -19.05
N PHE A 102 23.22 -6.36 -20.38
CA PHE A 102 22.37 -5.54 -21.23
C PHE A 102 20.97 -6.19 -21.32
N ASP A 103 19.98 -5.50 -20.77
CA ASP A 103 18.57 -5.91 -20.91
C ASP A 103 17.74 -4.74 -21.44
N TYR A 104 17.55 -4.74 -22.76
CA TYR A 104 16.70 -3.74 -23.43
C TYR A 104 15.25 -3.77 -22.93
N GLY A 105 14.79 -4.93 -22.44
CA GLY A 105 13.44 -5.07 -21.85
C GLY A 105 13.25 -4.20 -20.62
N VAL A 106 14.27 -4.06 -19.78
CA VAL A 106 14.24 -3.19 -18.59
C VAL A 106 14.11 -1.72 -19.01
N ILE A 107 14.91 -1.27 -19.99
CA ILE A 107 14.86 0.12 -20.48
C ILE A 107 13.48 0.42 -21.06
N ARG A 108 12.94 -0.48 -21.89
CA ARG A 108 11.62 -0.32 -22.50
C ARG A 108 10.49 -0.27 -21.46
N GLN A 109 10.53 -1.17 -20.48
CA GLN A 109 9.54 -1.19 -19.40
C GLN A 109 9.60 0.10 -18.56
N PHE A 110 10.79 0.60 -18.31
CA PHE A 110 10.99 1.83 -17.56
C PHE A 110 10.48 3.05 -18.35
N LEU A 111 10.79 3.14 -19.66
CA LEU A 111 10.23 4.17 -20.54
C LEU A 111 8.70 4.17 -20.51
N ALA A 112 8.08 2.99 -20.60
CA ALA A 112 6.63 2.86 -20.54
C ALA A 112 6.07 3.36 -19.19
N LYS A 113 6.72 3.02 -18.06
CA LYS A 113 6.33 3.52 -16.73
C LYS A 113 6.39 5.05 -16.67
N LEU A 114 7.47 5.66 -17.17
CA LEU A 114 7.66 7.11 -17.16
C LEU A 114 6.65 7.83 -18.07
N TYR A 115 6.38 7.26 -19.24
CA TYR A 115 5.37 7.79 -20.15
C TYR A 115 3.98 7.79 -19.52
N HIS A 116 3.58 6.67 -18.90
CA HIS A 116 2.30 6.58 -18.18
C HIS A 116 2.22 7.52 -16.98
N ALA A 117 3.34 7.83 -16.36
CA ALA A 117 3.41 8.81 -15.29
C ALA A 117 3.45 10.26 -15.79
N GLY A 118 3.59 10.47 -17.11
CA GLY A 118 3.69 11.80 -17.71
C GLY A 118 4.97 12.53 -17.30
N LEU A 119 6.11 11.81 -17.24
CA LEU A 119 7.41 12.32 -16.81
C LEU A 119 8.40 12.53 -17.96
N LEU A 120 8.00 12.13 -19.17
CA LEU A 120 8.79 12.36 -20.39
C LEU A 120 8.15 13.48 -21.21
N GLU A 121 8.98 14.25 -21.91
CA GLU A 121 8.48 15.17 -22.94
C GLU A 121 7.78 14.38 -24.05
N GLU A 122 6.62 14.88 -24.52
CA GLU A 122 5.86 14.24 -25.59
C GLU A 122 6.65 14.33 -26.91
N ILE A 123 7.19 13.22 -27.35
CA ILE A 123 7.78 13.08 -28.67
C ILE A 123 6.83 12.17 -29.48
N ALA A 124 6.46 12.61 -30.69
CA ALA A 124 5.51 11.91 -31.57
C ALA A 124 5.86 10.43 -31.82
N ALA A 125 7.14 10.05 -31.71
CA ALA A 125 7.60 8.66 -31.82
C ALA A 125 7.23 7.74 -30.64
N ALA A 126 6.81 8.29 -29.50
CA ALA A 126 6.44 7.48 -28.32
C ALA A 126 5.05 6.82 -28.45
N SER A 127 4.20 7.29 -29.38
CA SER A 127 2.87 6.73 -29.62
C SER A 127 2.89 5.28 -30.16
N ASP A 128 3.94 4.89 -30.85
CA ASP A 128 4.07 3.54 -31.43
C ASP A 128 4.56 2.49 -30.41
N PHE A 129 5.20 2.91 -29.32
CA PHE A 129 5.57 2.02 -28.22
C PHE A 129 4.35 1.44 -27.47
N HIS A 130 3.17 2.03 -27.64
CA HIS A 130 1.96 1.71 -26.85
C HIS A 130 1.01 0.72 -27.50
N ARG A 131 1.23 0.29 -28.74
CA ARG A 131 0.41 -0.77 -29.33
C ARG A 131 0.84 -2.17 -28.89
N SER A 132 1.00 -2.41 -27.60
CA SER A 132 0.87 -3.75 -27.03
C SER A 132 -0.57 -4.18 -27.23
N ARG A 133 -0.83 -5.01 -28.23
CA ARG A 133 -2.15 -5.59 -28.47
C ARG A 133 -2.65 -6.24 -27.18
N PRO A 134 -3.82 -5.82 -26.66
CA PRO A 134 -4.41 -6.53 -25.53
C PRO A 134 -4.68 -7.97 -25.98
N ASP A 135 -4.23 -8.92 -25.17
CA ASP A 135 -4.43 -10.34 -25.43
C ASP A 135 -5.94 -10.62 -25.53
N LYS A 136 -6.42 -10.80 -26.78
CA LYS A 136 -7.84 -10.99 -27.11
C LYS A 136 -8.40 -12.34 -26.63
N ARG A 137 -7.57 -13.20 -26.00
CA ARG A 137 -7.97 -14.52 -25.49
C ARG A 137 -8.52 -14.54 -24.09
N ARG A 138 -8.82 -13.41 -23.46
CA ARG A 138 -9.49 -13.43 -22.16
C ARG A 138 -10.93 -13.89 -22.37
N ARG A 139 -11.22 -15.14 -21.99
CA ARG A 139 -12.52 -15.82 -22.12
C ARG A 139 -13.65 -14.92 -21.64
N TRP A 140 -14.76 -14.87 -22.37
CA TRP A 140 -15.93 -14.03 -22.07
C TRP A 140 -16.49 -14.25 -20.65
N TRP A 141 -16.40 -15.45 -20.08
CA TRP A 141 -16.76 -15.77 -18.70
C TRP A 141 -15.91 -14.98 -17.66
N THR A 142 -14.60 -14.79 -17.89
CA THR A 142 -13.78 -13.99 -16.95
C THR A 142 -14.18 -12.53 -16.99
N ARG A 143 -14.76 -12.06 -18.11
CA ARG A 143 -15.39 -10.73 -18.19
C ARG A 143 -16.71 -10.68 -17.46
N ALA A 144 -17.54 -11.70 -17.60
CA ALA A 144 -18.83 -11.80 -16.91
C ALA A 144 -18.66 -11.93 -15.40
N VAL A 145 -17.75 -12.83 -14.96
CA VAL A 145 -17.43 -13.00 -13.52
C VAL A 145 -16.78 -11.75 -12.95
N ASN A 146 -15.81 -11.14 -13.66
CA ASN A 146 -15.21 -9.89 -13.21
C ASN A 146 -16.22 -8.72 -13.24
N SER A 147 -17.17 -8.70 -14.18
CA SER A 147 -18.24 -7.69 -14.20
C SER A 147 -19.23 -7.88 -13.04
N LEU A 148 -19.54 -9.12 -12.68
CA LEU A 148 -20.40 -9.45 -11.55
C LEU A 148 -19.70 -9.14 -10.22
N LEU A 149 -18.41 -9.51 -10.08
CA LEU A 149 -17.58 -9.21 -8.91
C LEU A 149 -17.22 -7.72 -8.79
N SER A 150 -17.20 -6.97 -9.91
CA SER A 150 -16.95 -5.53 -9.93
C SER A 150 -18.21 -4.66 -9.82
N PHE A 151 -19.40 -5.26 -9.90
CA PHE A 151 -20.67 -4.52 -9.79
C PHE A 151 -20.76 -3.75 -8.45
N PRO A 152 -20.39 -4.33 -7.31
CA PRO A 152 -20.44 -3.64 -6.03
C PRO A 152 -19.37 -2.57 -5.85
N SER A 153 -18.22 -2.70 -6.50
CA SER A 153 -17.15 -1.69 -6.45
C SER A 153 -17.47 -0.39 -7.21
N ARG A 154 -18.60 -0.37 -7.96
CA ARG A 154 -19.09 0.84 -8.65
C ARG A 154 -19.82 1.81 -7.72
N LEU A 155 -20.26 1.36 -6.54
CA LEU A 155 -20.79 2.23 -5.49
C LEU A 155 -19.62 2.81 -4.69
N SER A 156 -18.84 3.69 -5.31
CA SER A 156 -17.79 4.44 -4.67
C SER A 156 -18.15 5.92 -4.67
N PHE A 157 -17.98 6.54 -3.53
CA PHE A 157 -18.10 7.98 -3.38
C PHE A 157 -16.71 8.56 -3.11
N LYS A 158 -16.34 9.57 -3.91
CA LYS A 158 -15.09 10.30 -3.75
C LYS A 158 -15.38 11.69 -3.22
N LEU A 159 -14.70 12.06 -2.14
CA LEU A 159 -14.81 13.38 -1.57
C LEU A 159 -14.03 14.37 -2.45
N VAL A 160 -14.76 15.27 -3.08
CA VAL A 160 -14.16 16.36 -3.87
C VAL A 160 -13.40 17.30 -2.93
N HIS A 161 -12.17 17.69 -3.29
CA HIS A 161 -11.31 18.57 -2.50
C HIS A 161 -10.95 18.03 -1.09
N ALA A 162 -10.73 16.71 -0.97
CA ALA A 162 -10.36 16.05 0.29
C ALA A 162 -9.22 16.77 1.02
N ASP A 163 -8.17 17.18 0.31
CA ASP A 163 -7.03 17.89 0.88
C ASP A 163 -7.42 19.19 1.60
N ARG A 164 -8.35 19.96 1.02
CA ARG A 164 -8.82 21.21 1.61
C ARG A 164 -9.61 20.99 2.91
N TYR A 165 -10.46 19.95 2.94
CA TYR A 165 -11.22 19.60 4.13
C TYR A 165 -10.30 19.07 5.24
N CYS A 166 -9.34 18.22 4.90
CA CYS A 166 -8.34 17.74 5.86
C CYS A 166 -7.48 18.89 6.41
N ALA A 167 -7.05 19.83 5.56
CA ALA A 167 -6.32 21.01 5.99
C ALA A 167 -7.17 21.91 6.93
N LEU A 168 -8.45 22.09 6.61
CA LEU A 168 -9.37 22.85 7.44
C LEU A 168 -9.55 22.22 8.82
N LEU A 169 -9.80 20.91 8.88
CA LEU A 169 -9.94 20.16 10.14
C LEU A 169 -8.64 20.18 10.95
N PHE A 170 -7.50 19.97 10.28
CA PHE A 170 -6.19 20.04 10.91
C PHE A 170 -5.96 21.40 11.57
N ASN A 171 -6.19 22.50 10.85
CA ASN A 171 -5.98 23.85 11.34
C ASN A 171 -7.00 24.27 12.41
N ARG A 172 -8.18 23.66 12.47
CA ARG A 172 -9.22 23.94 13.48
C ARG A 172 -9.07 23.14 14.79
N GLY A 173 -7.98 22.41 14.96
CA GLY A 173 -7.71 21.67 16.21
C GLY A 173 -7.18 20.26 15.98
N GLY A 174 -7.27 19.71 14.76
CA GLY A 174 -6.72 18.38 14.44
C GLY A 174 -5.21 18.25 14.70
N PHE A 175 -4.47 19.37 14.67
CA PHE A 175 -3.05 19.41 15.03
C PHE A 175 -2.78 18.99 16.48
N LEU A 176 -3.74 19.16 17.38
CA LEU A 176 -3.61 18.79 18.80
C LEU A 176 -3.44 17.28 18.97
N LEU A 177 -3.99 16.47 18.07
CA LEU A 177 -3.85 15.00 18.09
C LEU A 177 -2.40 14.54 17.93
N PHE A 178 -1.57 15.35 17.24
CA PHE A 178 -0.17 15.04 16.96
C PHE A 178 0.81 15.77 17.88
N HIS A 179 0.28 16.45 18.92
CA HIS A 179 1.10 17.07 19.93
C HIS A 179 1.63 16.02 20.93
N PRO A 180 2.88 16.12 21.43
CA PRO A 180 3.43 15.16 22.38
C PRO A 180 2.55 14.92 23.62
N ILE A 181 1.84 15.95 24.10
CA ILE A 181 0.90 15.83 25.22
C ILE A 181 -0.22 14.85 24.89
N ALA A 182 -0.79 14.88 23.68
CA ALA A 182 -1.84 13.96 23.25
C ALA A 182 -1.34 12.50 23.22
N PHE A 183 -0.09 12.29 22.77
CA PHE A 183 0.54 10.98 22.83
C PHE A 183 0.67 10.46 24.27
N TRP A 184 1.21 11.25 25.19
CA TRP A 184 1.33 10.84 26.59
C TRP A 184 -0.02 10.67 27.26
N ALA A 185 -1.00 11.52 26.96
CA ALA A 185 -2.37 11.38 27.46
C ALA A 185 -2.99 10.06 26.98
N SER A 186 -2.80 9.67 25.71
CA SER A 186 -3.28 8.38 25.21
C SER A 186 -2.61 7.18 25.88
N MET A 187 -1.31 7.27 26.19
CA MET A 187 -0.60 6.23 26.95
C MET A 187 -1.14 6.08 28.37
N ILE A 188 -1.36 7.19 29.08
CA ILE A 188 -1.95 7.17 30.41
C ILE A 188 -3.37 6.61 30.38
N LEU A 189 -4.18 7.04 29.40
CA LEU A 189 -5.54 6.53 29.21
C LEU A 189 -5.55 5.02 28.97
N THR A 190 -4.63 4.52 28.12
CA THR A 190 -4.48 3.08 27.85
C THR A 190 -4.06 2.32 29.11
N ALA A 191 -3.15 2.88 29.93
CA ALA A 191 -2.75 2.26 31.20
C ALA A 191 -3.93 2.17 32.17
N ILE A 192 -4.76 3.22 32.28
CA ILE A 192 -5.98 3.22 33.12
C ILE A 192 -6.98 2.17 32.57
N ALA A 193 -7.13 2.07 31.27
CA ALA A 193 -8.00 1.07 30.62
C ALA A 193 -7.52 -0.36 30.91
N LEU A 194 -6.21 -0.63 30.83
CA LEU A 194 -5.63 -1.92 31.21
C LEU A 194 -5.95 -2.28 32.66
N PHE A 195 -5.85 -1.32 33.58
CA PHE A 195 -6.28 -1.53 34.96
C PHE A 195 -7.79 -1.87 35.00
N ALA A 196 -8.64 -1.11 34.31
CA ALA A 196 -10.08 -1.39 34.24
C ALA A 196 -10.38 -2.79 33.71
N VAL A 197 -9.70 -3.22 32.65
CA VAL A 197 -9.82 -4.57 32.08
C VAL A 197 -9.46 -5.64 33.12
N THR A 198 -8.33 -5.50 33.85
CA THR A 198 -7.95 -6.49 34.89
C THR A 198 -9.00 -6.61 35.99
N ARG A 199 -9.67 -5.48 36.34
CA ARG A 199 -10.74 -5.48 37.36
C ARG A 199 -12.04 -6.11 36.84
N LEU A 200 -12.33 -5.98 35.56
CA LEU A 200 -13.52 -6.55 34.92
C LEU A 200 -13.33 -8.00 34.41
N ALA A 201 -12.11 -8.44 34.22
CA ALA A 201 -11.79 -9.79 33.72
C ALA A 201 -12.49 -10.93 34.48
N PRO A 202 -12.61 -10.92 35.83
CA PRO A 202 -13.36 -11.96 36.53
C PRO A 202 -14.85 -12.02 36.17
N GLN A 203 -15.42 -10.92 35.66
CA GLN A 203 -16.83 -10.79 35.26
C GLN A 203 -17.03 -11.04 33.76
N ALA A 204 -15.97 -11.32 32.99
CA ALA A 204 -16.01 -11.41 31.53
C ALA A 204 -17.02 -12.44 31.02
N ARG A 205 -17.14 -13.61 31.68
CA ARG A 205 -18.13 -14.64 31.35
C ARG A 205 -19.57 -14.12 31.50
N GLU A 206 -19.87 -13.43 32.60
CA GLU A 206 -21.19 -12.89 32.86
C GLU A 206 -21.54 -11.77 31.88
N ILE A 207 -20.57 -10.90 31.57
CA ILE A 207 -20.67 -9.84 30.57
C ILE A 207 -20.99 -10.47 29.18
N SER A 208 -20.28 -11.53 28.77
CA SER A 208 -20.51 -12.21 27.50
C SER A 208 -21.90 -12.84 27.43
N LEU A 209 -22.38 -13.47 28.52
CA LEU A 209 -23.73 -14.05 28.58
C LEU A 209 -24.81 -12.97 28.47
N ARG A 210 -24.61 -11.80 29.09
CA ARG A 210 -25.54 -10.67 28.94
C ARG A 210 -25.61 -10.15 27.51
N LEU A 211 -24.47 -10.06 26.81
CA LEU A 211 -24.42 -9.67 25.39
C LEU A 211 -25.11 -10.72 24.49
N ALA A 212 -24.87 -12.00 24.76
CA ALA A 212 -25.49 -13.12 24.03
C ALA A 212 -27.02 -13.15 24.17
N ALA A 213 -27.58 -12.59 25.25
CA ALA A 213 -29.03 -12.49 25.42
C ALA A 213 -29.69 -11.45 24.48
N TRP A 214 -28.91 -10.56 23.86
CA TRP A 214 -29.42 -9.48 23.00
C TRP A 214 -28.72 -9.46 21.62
N PRO A 215 -28.74 -10.55 20.84
CA PRO A 215 -27.93 -10.70 19.63
C PRO A 215 -28.26 -9.65 18.56
N LEU A 216 -29.52 -9.33 18.36
CA LEU A 216 -29.95 -8.32 17.37
C LEU A 216 -29.48 -6.92 17.75
N LEU A 217 -29.56 -6.54 19.02
CA LEU A 217 -29.08 -5.24 19.51
C LEU A 217 -27.56 -5.14 19.31
N VAL A 218 -26.82 -6.16 19.74
CA VAL A 218 -25.34 -6.20 19.64
C VAL A 218 -24.92 -6.12 18.18
N THR A 219 -25.54 -6.91 17.29
CA THR A 219 -25.26 -6.89 15.85
C THR A 219 -25.56 -5.51 15.24
N THR A 220 -26.68 -4.89 15.61
CA THR A 220 -27.04 -3.55 15.13
C THR A 220 -26.01 -2.51 15.57
N ILE A 221 -25.57 -2.56 16.82
CA ILE A 221 -24.53 -1.65 17.35
C ILE A 221 -23.20 -1.87 16.61
N ILE A 222 -22.78 -3.12 16.38
CA ILE A 222 -21.54 -3.43 15.67
C ILE A 222 -21.61 -2.89 14.24
N ILE A 223 -22.67 -3.19 13.49
CA ILE A 223 -22.86 -2.73 12.11
C ILE A 223 -22.86 -1.20 12.02
N SER A 224 -23.38 -0.50 13.05
CA SER A 224 -23.38 0.97 13.08
C SER A 224 -22.04 1.57 13.53
N LEU A 225 -21.36 0.93 14.46
CA LEU A 225 -20.08 1.42 15.03
C LEU A 225 -18.90 1.24 14.07
N LEU A 226 -18.83 0.10 13.39
CA LEU A 226 -17.70 -0.21 12.52
C LEU A 226 -17.46 0.84 11.41
N PRO A 227 -18.46 1.32 10.66
CA PRO A 227 -18.25 2.38 9.67
C PRO A 227 -17.76 3.68 10.29
N ILE A 228 -18.27 4.05 11.46
CA ILE A 228 -17.88 5.28 12.17
C ILE A 228 -16.41 5.18 12.60
N VAL A 229 -16.01 4.06 13.17
CA VAL A 229 -14.63 3.81 13.59
C VAL A 229 -13.68 3.78 12.38
N SER A 230 -14.06 3.08 11.31
CA SER A 230 -13.31 3.05 10.07
C SER A 230 -13.14 4.44 9.45
N MET A 231 -14.17 5.27 9.49
CA MET A 231 -14.09 6.66 9.04
C MET A 231 -13.11 7.47 9.89
N LEU A 232 -13.18 7.37 11.22
CA LEU A 232 -12.27 8.07 12.13
C LEU A 232 -10.83 7.60 11.97
N HIS A 233 -10.60 6.30 11.85
CA HIS A 233 -9.30 5.68 11.58
C HIS A 233 -8.65 6.31 10.34
N VAL A 234 -9.37 6.27 9.21
CA VAL A 234 -8.90 6.83 7.94
C VAL A 234 -8.71 8.35 8.00
N LEU A 235 -9.61 9.06 8.69
CA LEU A 235 -9.50 10.51 8.87
C LEU A 235 -8.22 10.88 9.64
N VAL A 236 -7.87 10.11 10.67
CA VAL A 236 -6.67 10.39 11.47
C VAL A 236 -5.39 10.13 10.68
N HIS A 237 -5.34 9.12 9.79
CA HIS A 237 -4.24 8.98 8.82
C HIS A 237 -4.11 10.23 7.93
N ALA A 238 -5.23 10.75 7.42
CA ALA A 238 -5.23 11.95 6.58
C ALA A 238 -4.74 13.19 7.36
N LEU A 239 -5.17 13.36 8.61
CA LEU A 239 -4.71 14.46 9.47
C LEU A 239 -3.23 14.29 9.84
N ALA A 240 -2.76 13.06 10.09
CA ALA A 240 -1.34 12.75 10.29
C ALA A 240 -0.50 13.11 9.06
N CYS A 241 -0.97 12.82 7.85
CA CYS A 241 -0.33 13.25 6.61
C CYS A 241 -0.22 14.79 6.55
N LYS A 242 -1.27 15.53 6.96
CA LYS A 242 -1.27 16.99 7.02
C LYS A 242 -0.28 17.55 8.04
N SER A 243 -0.03 16.87 9.17
CA SER A 243 0.94 17.30 10.17
C SER A 243 2.38 17.36 9.64
N TYR A 244 2.65 16.60 8.57
CA TYR A 244 3.93 16.63 7.84
C TYR A 244 3.90 17.53 6.59
N GLY A 245 2.86 18.37 6.43
CA GLY A 245 2.71 19.27 5.30
C GLY A 245 2.45 18.56 3.97
N ARG A 246 2.09 17.28 4.00
CA ARG A 246 1.85 16.49 2.81
C ARG A 246 0.39 16.52 2.35
N LYS A 247 0.17 16.25 1.07
CA LYS A 247 -1.15 16.32 0.43
C LYS A 247 -1.93 15.02 0.64
N VAL A 248 -3.22 15.15 0.97
CA VAL A 248 -4.19 14.04 0.92
C VAL A 248 -4.83 14.04 -0.45
N ARG A 249 -4.49 13.08 -1.31
CA ARG A 249 -4.89 13.08 -2.71
C ARG A 249 -6.38 12.85 -2.90
N GLU A 250 -6.92 11.89 -2.20
CA GLU A 250 -8.30 11.46 -2.33
C GLU A 250 -8.78 10.84 -1.01
N MET A 251 -10.03 11.07 -0.68
CA MET A 251 -10.74 10.34 0.37
C MET A 251 -12.10 9.92 -0.16
N GLY A 252 -12.63 8.85 0.40
CA GLY A 252 -13.94 8.38 0.00
C GLY A 252 -14.37 7.14 0.74
N PHE A 253 -15.46 6.56 0.26
CA PHE A 253 -15.85 5.23 0.69
C PHE A 253 -16.23 4.37 -0.52
N PHE A 254 -16.11 3.09 -0.38
CA PHE A 254 -16.61 2.09 -1.33
C PHE A 254 -17.20 0.91 -0.58
N LEU A 255 -18.04 0.16 -1.26
CA LEU A 255 -18.56 -1.08 -0.70
C LEU A 255 -17.59 -2.22 -1.03
N LEU A 256 -16.84 -2.70 -0.03
CA LEU A 256 -15.99 -3.86 -0.17
C LEU A 256 -16.88 -5.09 -0.41
N GLN A 257 -16.64 -5.81 -1.51
CA GLN A 257 -17.45 -6.92 -1.98
C GLN A 257 -18.97 -6.60 -2.08
N GLY A 258 -19.31 -5.31 -2.16
CA GLY A 258 -20.67 -4.83 -2.31
C GLY A 258 -21.54 -4.80 -1.05
N ILE A 259 -20.96 -5.09 0.11
CA ILE A 259 -21.71 -5.24 1.36
C ILE A 259 -21.14 -4.34 2.45
N VAL A 260 -19.81 -4.35 2.64
CA VAL A 260 -19.17 -3.68 3.78
C VAL A 260 -18.73 -2.27 3.38
N PRO A 261 -19.29 -1.21 3.97
CA PRO A 261 -18.85 0.16 3.75
C PRO A 261 -17.42 0.33 4.29
N THR A 262 -16.47 0.59 3.41
CA THR A 262 -15.05 0.77 3.71
C THR A 262 -14.62 2.17 3.33
N PHE A 263 -14.07 2.91 4.27
CA PHE A 263 -13.50 4.23 4.02
C PHE A 263 -12.04 4.10 3.61
N TYR A 264 -11.55 5.06 2.85
CA TYR A 264 -10.15 5.13 2.44
C TYR A 264 -9.67 6.58 2.33
N ALA A 265 -8.37 6.77 2.54
CA ALA A 265 -7.65 8.01 2.23
C ALA A 265 -6.38 7.68 1.46
N ASP A 266 -6.19 8.35 0.34
CA ASP A 266 -4.93 8.26 -0.42
C ASP A 266 -3.92 9.26 0.17
N VAL A 267 -3.10 8.77 1.05
CA VAL A 267 -1.99 9.49 1.70
C VAL A 267 -0.65 9.19 1.03
N THR A 268 -0.64 8.73 -0.22
CA THR A 268 0.59 8.30 -0.95
C THR A 268 1.67 9.38 -0.97
N ASP A 269 1.30 10.67 -0.88
CA ASP A 269 2.27 11.78 -0.81
C ASP A 269 3.23 11.68 0.40
N ILE A 270 2.87 10.92 1.43
CA ILE A 270 3.74 10.68 2.59
C ILE A 270 5.03 9.92 2.22
N PHE A 271 5.06 9.19 1.10
CA PHE A 271 6.28 8.54 0.61
C PHE A 271 7.40 9.52 0.22
N MET A 272 7.06 10.80 0.02
CA MET A 272 8.03 11.87 -0.19
C MET A 272 8.61 12.40 1.14
N ALA A 273 8.06 11.99 2.30
CA ALA A 273 8.54 12.37 3.62
C ALA A 273 9.52 11.33 4.20
N SER A 274 10.03 11.62 5.40
CA SER A 274 10.95 10.72 6.10
C SER A 274 10.27 9.40 6.51
N ARG A 275 11.07 8.35 6.71
CA ARG A 275 10.58 7.06 7.22
C ARG A 275 9.81 7.21 8.54
N ARG A 276 10.28 8.09 9.45
CA ARG A 276 9.58 8.35 10.72
C ARG A 276 8.18 8.91 10.49
N ALA A 277 8.04 9.82 9.53
CA ALA A 277 6.74 10.39 9.18
C ALA A 277 5.76 9.31 8.67
N ARG A 278 6.22 8.40 7.80
CA ARG A 278 5.40 7.29 7.29
C ARG A 278 4.93 6.38 8.42
N VAL A 279 5.85 5.93 9.28
CA VAL A 279 5.49 5.07 10.43
C VAL A 279 4.49 5.76 11.37
N ILE A 280 4.63 7.07 11.61
CA ILE A 280 3.68 7.81 12.46
C ILE A 280 2.32 7.95 11.77
N VAL A 281 2.28 8.15 10.46
CA VAL A 281 1.02 8.20 9.71
C VAL A 281 0.33 6.83 9.76
N ASP A 282 1.04 5.74 9.51
CA ASP A 282 0.47 4.38 9.56
C ASP A 282 0.03 3.98 10.99
N LEU A 283 0.72 4.47 12.03
CA LEU A 283 0.34 4.21 13.42
C LEU A 283 -0.89 5.03 13.85
N ALA A 284 -1.17 6.15 13.21
CA ALA A 284 -2.18 7.11 13.67
C ALA A 284 -3.61 6.54 13.64
N GLY A 285 -3.97 5.74 12.64
CA GLY A 285 -5.27 5.08 12.56
C GLY A 285 -5.51 4.09 13.70
N PRO A 286 -4.67 3.06 13.87
CA PRO A 286 -4.80 2.12 14.98
C PRO A 286 -4.79 2.80 16.36
N MET A 287 -4.03 3.87 16.54
CA MET A 287 -4.00 4.60 17.81
C MET A 287 -5.36 5.21 18.19
N VAL A 288 -6.16 5.65 17.22
CA VAL A 288 -7.51 6.15 17.54
C VAL A 288 -8.42 5.03 18.02
N GLU A 289 -8.27 3.83 17.49
CA GLU A 289 -9.01 2.65 17.95
C GLU A 289 -8.61 2.27 19.38
N VAL A 290 -7.30 2.31 19.68
CA VAL A 290 -6.80 2.09 21.05
C VAL A 290 -7.38 3.12 22.02
N VAL A 291 -7.40 4.40 21.66
CA VAL A 291 -7.94 5.48 22.52
C VAL A 291 -9.45 5.29 22.74
N LEU A 292 -10.22 5.05 21.69
CA LEU A 292 -11.67 4.83 21.80
C LEU A 292 -12.00 3.57 22.61
N GLY A 293 -11.25 2.48 22.39
CA GLY A 293 -11.39 1.24 23.15
C GLY A 293 -11.03 1.44 24.63
N SER A 294 -9.99 2.23 24.91
CA SER A 294 -9.61 2.60 26.29
C SER A 294 -10.72 3.37 26.99
N LEU A 295 -11.32 4.35 26.32
CA LEU A 295 -12.47 5.07 26.86
C LEU A 295 -13.64 4.15 27.12
N ALA A 296 -13.94 3.21 26.22
CA ALA A 296 -15.01 2.24 26.39
C ALA A 296 -14.77 1.34 27.63
N PHE A 297 -13.55 0.83 27.83
CA PHE A 297 -13.22 0.04 29.03
C PHE A 297 -13.35 0.84 30.32
N ILE A 298 -12.93 2.10 30.33
CA ILE A 298 -13.07 2.99 31.49
C ILE A 298 -14.56 3.24 31.79
N CYS A 299 -15.36 3.49 30.72
CA CYS A 299 -16.82 3.63 30.89
C CYS A 299 -17.45 2.34 31.42
N ALA A 300 -17.02 1.17 30.96
CA ALA A 300 -17.48 -0.11 31.49
C ALA A 300 -17.17 -0.28 32.97
N TYR A 301 -15.96 0.11 33.38
CA TYR A 301 -15.53 0.02 34.78
C TYR A 301 -16.35 0.92 35.72
N TRP A 302 -16.72 2.13 35.28
CA TRP A 302 -17.52 3.06 36.03
C TRP A 302 -19.04 2.81 35.95
N SER A 303 -19.47 1.94 35.03
CA SER A 303 -20.88 1.59 34.83
C SER A 303 -21.36 0.59 35.90
N THR A 304 -22.61 0.69 36.31
CA THR A 304 -23.26 -0.34 37.10
C THR A 304 -23.37 -1.66 36.34
N PRO A 305 -23.26 -2.84 37.01
CA PRO A 305 -23.45 -4.13 36.40
C PRO A 305 -24.78 -4.23 35.64
N GLY A 306 -24.72 -4.47 34.34
CA GLY A 306 -25.89 -4.53 33.45
C GLY A 306 -25.55 -4.49 32.00
N LEU A 307 -26.57 -4.33 31.16
CA LEU A 307 -26.40 -4.31 29.70
C LEU A 307 -25.47 -3.18 29.22
N GLY A 308 -25.57 -1.97 29.83
CA GLY A 308 -24.71 -0.84 29.48
C GLY A 308 -23.22 -1.13 29.71
N GLN A 309 -22.90 -1.68 30.91
CA GLN A 309 -21.52 -2.14 31.19
C GLN A 309 -21.03 -3.15 30.14
N SER A 310 -21.89 -4.13 29.82
CA SER A 310 -21.53 -5.18 28.87
C SER A 310 -21.31 -4.63 27.45
N LEU A 311 -22.10 -3.65 27.02
CA LEU A 311 -21.95 -3.00 25.72
C LEU A 311 -20.64 -2.19 25.65
N PHE A 312 -20.32 -1.41 26.68
CA PHE A 312 -19.04 -0.67 26.74
C PHE A 312 -17.85 -1.63 26.76
N PHE A 313 -17.90 -2.71 27.53
CA PHE A 313 -16.83 -3.69 27.58
C PHE A 313 -16.65 -4.40 26.22
N GLY A 314 -17.74 -4.82 25.61
CA GLY A 314 -17.72 -5.43 24.25
C GLY A 314 -17.18 -4.47 23.19
N ALA A 315 -17.58 -3.19 23.23
CA ALA A 315 -17.03 -2.17 22.33
C ALA A 315 -15.53 -1.97 22.56
N GLY A 316 -15.07 -1.98 23.80
CA GLY A 316 -13.65 -1.90 24.14
C GLY A 316 -12.84 -3.05 23.56
N ILE A 317 -13.34 -4.29 23.68
CA ILE A 317 -12.72 -5.47 23.08
C ILE A 317 -12.66 -5.33 21.57
N LEU A 318 -13.78 -5.03 20.90
CA LEU A 318 -13.88 -4.90 19.44
C LEU A 318 -12.87 -3.88 18.89
N LEU A 319 -12.74 -2.72 19.57
CA LEU A 319 -11.85 -1.64 19.14
C LEU A 319 -10.38 -1.99 19.33
N TRP A 320 -10.02 -2.60 20.47
CA TRP A 320 -8.64 -3.02 20.68
C TRP A 320 -8.25 -4.19 19.79
N GLU A 321 -9.14 -5.13 19.54
CA GLU A 321 -8.94 -6.21 18.61
C GLU A 321 -8.74 -5.68 17.19
N SER A 322 -9.56 -4.70 16.75
CA SER A 322 -9.37 -4.02 15.47
C SER A 322 -7.99 -3.37 15.38
N ALA A 323 -7.56 -2.64 16.41
CA ALA A 323 -6.23 -2.03 16.45
C ALA A 323 -5.10 -3.08 16.37
N VAL A 324 -5.23 -4.19 17.09
CA VAL A 324 -4.24 -5.29 17.06
C VAL A 324 -4.19 -5.91 15.67
N ILE A 325 -5.34 -6.16 15.03
CA ILE A 325 -5.41 -6.72 13.68
C ILE A 325 -4.75 -5.76 12.68
N ASN A 326 -5.06 -4.46 12.75
CA ASN A 326 -4.46 -3.44 11.87
C ASN A 326 -2.95 -3.31 12.08
N LEU A 327 -2.46 -3.42 13.31
CA LEU A 327 -1.03 -3.35 13.64
C LEU A 327 -0.29 -4.67 13.42
N TYR A 328 -1.00 -5.77 13.15
CA TYR A 328 -0.37 -7.07 12.98
C TYR A 328 0.31 -7.21 11.61
N PRO A 329 1.66 -7.31 11.55
CA PRO A 329 2.38 -7.20 10.28
C PRO A 329 2.44 -8.51 9.48
N PHE A 330 2.11 -9.66 10.09
CA PHE A 330 2.26 -10.99 9.50
C PHE A 330 0.95 -11.58 9.00
N SER A 331 -0.04 -10.75 8.71
CA SER A 331 -1.20 -11.11 7.89
C SER A 331 -0.81 -11.00 6.41
N PHE A 332 -1.34 -11.82 5.52
CA PHE A 332 -1.12 -11.62 4.07
C PHE A 332 -1.82 -10.35 3.52
N LEU A 333 -2.38 -9.52 4.40
CA LEU A 333 -3.02 -8.25 4.07
C LEU A 333 -2.01 -7.09 4.20
N GLU A 334 -2.14 -6.08 3.35
CA GLU A 334 -1.35 -4.85 3.44
C GLU A 334 -2.08 -3.85 4.35
N LEU A 335 -2.07 -4.15 5.66
CA LEU A 335 -2.59 -3.30 6.72
C LEU A 335 -1.48 -2.37 7.25
N ASP A 336 -1.80 -1.50 8.17
CA ASP A 336 -0.86 -0.51 8.73
C ASP A 336 0.39 -1.16 9.34
N GLY A 337 0.22 -2.24 10.09
CA GLY A 337 1.34 -3.01 10.66
C GLY A 337 2.29 -3.57 9.60
N TYR A 338 1.77 -4.02 8.45
CA TYR A 338 2.60 -4.43 7.33
C TYR A 338 3.38 -3.24 6.75
N ASN A 339 2.74 -2.09 6.55
CA ASN A 339 3.38 -0.89 6.03
C ASN A 339 4.49 -0.40 6.98
N ILE A 340 4.22 -0.39 8.29
CA ILE A 340 5.22 -0.07 9.32
C ILE A 340 6.42 -1.04 9.23
N LEU A 341 6.18 -2.35 9.14
CA LEU A 341 7.24 -3.35 9.03
C LEU A 341 8.05 -3.17 7.75
N ALA A 342 7.39 -2.96 6.60
CA ALA A 342 8.03 -2.73 5.32
C ALA A 342 8.92 -1.49 5.32
N ASP A 343 8.48 -0.42 5.99
CA ASP A 343 9.26 0.81 6.18
C ASP A 343 10.43 0.63 7.15
N LEU A 344 10.24 -0.09 8.25
CA LEU A 344 11.31 -0.40 9.20
C LEU A 344 12.41 -1.25 8.56
N LEU A 345 12.05 -2.21 7.73
CA LEU A 345 12.99 -3.04 6.98
C LEU A 345 13.55 -2.35 5.72
N ALA A 346 13.04 -1.17 5.35
CA ALA A 346 13.32 -0.48 4.09
C ALA A 346 13.07 -1.38 2.86
N MET A 347 12.02 -2.20 2.91
CA MET A 347 11.58 -3.13 1.87
C MET A 347 10.13 -2.84 1.44
N PRO A 348 9.86 -1.77 0.67
CA PRO A 348 8.50 -1.30 0.37
C PRO A 348 7.63 -2.31 -0.42
N THR A 349 8.24 -3.34 -0.99
CA THR A 349 7.55 -4.42 -1.70
C THR A 349 7.80 -5.78 -1.05
N LEU A 350 7.92 -5.81 0.29
CA LEU A 350 8.28 -6.98 1.11
C LEU A 350 7.46 -8.23 0.74
N ARG A 351 6.13 -8.13 0.78
CA ARG A 351 5.22 -9.25 0.47
C ARG A 351 5.40 -9.75 -0.96
N ARG A 352 5.45 -8.83 -1.93
CA ARG A 352 5.60 -9.18 -3.35
C ARG A 352 6.94 -9.87 -3.62
N GLN A 353 8.01 -9.40 -3.00
CA GLN A 353 9.34 -10.00 -3.10
C GLN A 353 9.36 -11.38 -2.43
N ALA A 354 8.76 -11.54 -1.25
CA ALA A 354 8.68 -12.82 -0.55
C ALA A 354 7.93 -13.88 -1.37
N LEU A 355 6.77 -13.52 -1.93
CA LEU A 355 5.99 -14.41 -2.78
C LEU A 355 6.71 -14.74 -4.11
N ALA A 356 7.47 -13.81 -4.68
CA ALA A 356 8.25 -14.05 -5.89
C ALA A 356 9.49 -14.95 -5.63
N LEU A 357 10.06 -14.89 -4.42
CA LEU A 357 11.20 -15.73 -4.03
C LEU A 357 10.81 -17.20 -3.90
N TYR A 358 9.64 -17.49 -3.32
CA TYR A 358 9.19 -18.85 -2.98
C TYR A 358 9.34 -19.87 -4.12
N PRO A 359 8.82 -19.63 -5.35
CA PRO A 359 8.93 -20.62 -6.44
C PRO A 359 10.35 -20.81 -6.96
N THR A 360 11.29 -19.94 -6.64
CA THR A 360 12.70 -20.05 -7.09
C THR A 360 13.55 -20.91 -6.15
N LEU A 361 13.14 -21.06 -4.89
CA LEU A 361 13.89 -21.76 -3.85
C LEU A 361 14.30 -23.20 -4.22
N PRO A 362 13.42 -24.08 -4.77
CA PRO A 362 13.80 -25.45 -5.06
C PRO A 362 14.94 -25.57 -6.08
N ARG A 363 14.97 -24.66 -7.06
CA ARG A 363 16.05 -24.61 -8.09
C ARG A 363 17.36 -24.15 -7.47
N ARG A 364 17.32 -23.11 -6.63
CA ARG A 364 18.49 -22.49 -6.02
C ARG A 364 19.13 -23.43 -4.99
N PHE A 365 18.33 -24.11 -4.17
CA PHE A 365 18.85 -25.12 -3.24
C PHE A 365 19.53 -26.28 -3.97
N ARG A 366 18.97 -26.76 -5.10
CA ARG A 366 19.61 -27.78 -5.94
C ARG A 366 20.92 -27.30 -6.57
N ALA A 367 21.01 -26.00 -6.86
CA ALA A 367 22.22 -25.40 -7.41
C ALA A 367 23.28 -25.05 -6.34
N GLY A 368 22.99 -25.29 -5.05
CA GLY A 368 23.90 -24.95 -3.94
C GLY A 368 24.09 -23.42 -3.73
N GLU A 369 23.17 -22.61 -4.22
CA GLU A 369 23.27 -21.17 -4.07
C GLU A 369 22.95 -20.71 -2.65
N MET A 370 23.83 -19.92 -2.06
CA MET A 370 23.59 -19.33 -0.74
C MET A 370 22.59 -18.17 -0.83
N LEU A 371 21.67 -18.12 0.12
CA LEU A 371 20.70 -17.03 0.23
C LEU A 371 21.35 -15.78 0.79
N ARG A 372 20.97 -14.62 0.26
CA ARG A 372 21.36 -13.30 0.74
C ARG A 372 20.63 -12.95 2.03
N ARG A 373 21.16 -12.01 2.81
CA ARG A 373 20.53 -11.54 4.05
C ARG A 373 19.08 -11.06 3.85
N SER A 374 18.81 -10.33 2.77
CA SER A 374 17.45 -9.89 2.43
C SER A 374 16.50 -11.04 2.15
N GLU A 375 16.99 -12.11 1.51
CA GLU A 375 16.19 -13.29 1.20
C GLU A 375 15.82 -14.09 2.46
N TRP A 376 16.71 -14.14 3.46
CA TRP A 376 16.37 -14.69 4.77
C TRP A 376 15.28 -13.89 5.49
N ILE A 377 15.30 -12.54 5.38
CA ILE A 377 14.23 -11.70 5.93
C ILE A 377 12.90 -12.00 5.22
N LEU A 378 12.92 -12.16 3.89
CA LEU A 378 11.72 -12.51 3.10
C LEU A 378 11.14 -13.87 3.49
N LEU A 379 12.01 -14.87 3.72
CA LEU A 379 11.59 -16.21 4.17
C LEU A 379 11.06 -16.18 5.60
N GLY A 380 11.71 -15.44 6.50
CA GLY A 380 11.24 -15.26 7.86
C GLY A 380 9.85 -14.61 7.90
N TYR A 381 9.64 -13.56 7.10
CA TYR A 381 8.34 -12.93 6.94
C TYR A 381 7.28 -13.92 6.45
N LEU A 382 7.58 -14.68 5.38
CA LEU A 382 6.65 -15.67 4.82
C LEU A 382 6.32 -16.78 5.83
N GLY A 383 7.34 -17.28 6.55
CA GLY A 383 7.17 -18.27 7.59
C GLY A 383 6.26 -17.79 8.72
N LEU A 384 6.47 -16.56 9.19
CA LEU A 384 5.61 -15.95 10.22
C LEU A 384 4.17 -15.75 9.73
N CYS A 385 3.97 -15.34 8.47
CA CYS A 385 2.64 -15.27 7.89
C CYS A 385 1.93 -16.64 7.86
N LEU A 386 2.64 -17.71 7.48
CA LEU A 386 2.08 -19.05 7.45
C LEU A 386 1.73 -19.56 8.87
N VAL A 387 2.63 -19.34 9.84
CA VAL A 387 2.36 -19.65 11.25
C VAL A 387 1.13 -18.92 11.76
N SER A 388 0.99 -17.62 11.42
CA SER A 388 -0.17 -16.82 11.83
C SER A 388 -1.49 -17.35 11.25
N VAL A 389 -1.49 -17.72 9.97
CA VAL A 389 -2.67 -18.35 9.35
C VAL A 389 -2.99 -19.69 10.01
N PHE A 390 -1.97 -20.49 10.28
CA PHE A 390 -2.15 -21.79 10.96
C PHE A 390 -2.73 -21.60 12.36
N VAL A 391 -2.18 -20.71 13.18
CA VAL A 391 -2.68 -20.42 14.52
C VAL A 391 -4.12 -19.90 14.44
N TYR A 392 -4.42 -18.98 13.52
CA TYR A 392 -5.77 -18.48 13.32
C TYR A 392 -6.75 -19.61 12.97
N LEU A 393 -6.39 -20.48 12.05
CA LEU A 393 -7.24 -21.61 11.68
C LEU A 393 -7.46 -22.56 12.87
N VAL A 394 -6.40 -22.93 13.61
CA VAL A 394 -6.52 -23.82 14.76
C VAL A 394 -7.40 -23.22 15.86
N THR A 395 -7.25 -21.93 16.16
CA THR A 395 -8.04 -21.26 17.21
C THR A 395 -9.51 -21.03 16.83
N HIS A 396 -9.84 -21.07 15.53
CA HIS A 396 -11.20 -20.83 15.04
C HIS A 396 -11.86 -22.08 14.47
N LEU A 397 -11.19 -23.24 14.47
CA LEU A 397 -11.77 -24.51 14.00
C LEU A 397 -13.00 -24.92 14.83
N ASP A 398 -13.01 -24.64 16.12
CA ASP A 398 -14.17 -24.93 17.00
C ASP A 398 -15.41 -24.12 16.59
N VAL A 399 -15.21 -22.90 16.07
CA VAL A 399 -16.28 -22.03 15.57
C VAL A 399 -16.89 -22.59 14.27
N ILE A 400 -16.08 -23.34 13.49
CA ILE A 400 -16.51 -23.96 12.20
C ILE A 400 -17.16 -25.33 12.44
N GLY A 401 -17.25 -25.80 13.71
CA GLY A 401 -17.88 -27.09 14.06
C GLY A 401 -17.01 -28.32 13.84
N ILE A 402 -15.69 -28.10 13.69
CA ILE A 402 -14.71 -29.20 13.64
C ILE A 402 -14.11 -29.34 15.04
N GLU A 403 -14.67 -30.22 15.88
CA GLU A 403 -14.09 -30.56 17.17
C GLU A 403 -12.77 -31.30 16.96
N ILE A 404 -11.64 -30.69 17.36
CA ILE A 404 -10.31 -31.31 17.30
C ILE A 404 -10.20 -32.49 18.28
N SER A 405 -11.11 -32.62 19.24
CA SER A 405 -11.16 -33.72 20.21
C SER A 405 -11.30 -35.10 19.59
N ASP A 406 -11.79 -35.23 18.35
CA ASP A 406 -11.96 -36.52 17.66
C ASP A 406 -10.70 -36.99 16.91
N TRP A 407 -9.65 -36.17 16.87
CA TRP A 407 -8.35 -36.59 16.32
C TRP A 407 -7.50 -37.26 17.39
N ARG A 408 -8.05 -38.26 18.12
CA ARG A 408 -7.21 -39.22 18.83
C ARG A 408 -6.56 -40.07 17.76
N PHE A 409 -5.25 -39.98 17.65
CA PHE A 409 -4.43 -40.95 16.95
C PHE A 409 -4.68 -42.31 17.60
N THR A 410 -5.56 -43.12 17.04
CA THR A 410 -5.57 -44.56 17.26
C THR A 410 -4.40 -45.08 16.47
N GLY A 411 -3.25 -45.19 17.12
CA GLY A 411 -2.07 -45.95 16.69
C GLY A 411 -2.07 -47.29 17.37
#